data_c1fc5a120720985007827a31372e4176
#
_entry.id   c1fc5a120720985007827a31372e4176
#
_cell.length_a   1.000
_cell.length_b   1.000
_cell.length_c   1.000
_cell.angle_alpha   90.00
_cell.angle_beta   90.00
_cell.angle_gamma   90.00
#
_symmetry.space_group_name_H-M   'P 1'
#
loop_
_entity.id
_entity.type
_entity.pdbx_description
1 polymer ?
#
loop_
_entity_poly.entity_id
_entity_poly.type
_entity_poly.pdbx_seq_one_letter_code
_entity_poly.pdbx_strand_id
1 'polypeptide(L)'
;TSIVQRAEVSQRRINELLDQKTDLLSEENIESTLAGALEVNHLSFVYPDSGVQALRDISFSIAAGQTLGIIGTTGSGKSTLANLLMRMYDASTGEILVDGRPIQQYSLASLRSQIGVVPQDVFLFSDTIANNIAFGLDQPNLDRITQAAKDADVYQNILDFPKGFETLLGERGITLSGGQKQRVSIARAIVKEPKILILDDCLSAVDTKTENAILNSLQKIMKNRTSIIISHRVSSAKLADQIIVLDEGRIVERGDHGSLMEQKGVYAALFEKQTQGGESVEESAH
;
A
#
# COMPACT_ATOMS: atom_id res chain seq x y z
N THR A 1 19.12 -36.26 -31.23
CA THR A 1 18.14 -36.69 -30.19
C THR A 1 18.21 -35.80 -28.94
N SER A 2 19.40 -35.46 -28.39
CA SER A 2 19.46 -34.70 -27.12
C SER A 2 18.99 -33.25 -27.24
N ILE A 3 19.19 -32.57 -28.37
CA ILE A 3 18.70 -31.18 -28.60
C ILE A 3 17.21 -31.15 -28.70
N VAL A 4 16.60 -32.10 -29.42
CA VAL A 4 15.12 -32.18 -29.55
C VAL A 4 14.48 -32.45 -28.19
N GLN A 5 15.02 -33.37 -27.40
CA GLN A 5 14.53 -33.65 -26.04
C GLN A 5 14.62 -32.45 -25.11
N ARG A 6 15.73 -31.69 -25.18
CA ARG A 6 15.88 -30.45 -24.40
C ARG A 6 14.88 -29.38 -24.84
N ALA A 7 14.67 -29.24 -26.15
CA ALA A 7 13.70 -28.32 -26.69
C ALA A 7 12.28 -28.69 -26.25
N GLU A 8 11.90 -29.96 -26.29
CA GLU A 8 10.60 -30.47 -25.84
C GLU A 8 10.36 -30.19 -24.36
N VAL A 9 11.37 -30.45 -23.49
CA VAL A 9 11.27 -30.16 -22.06
C VAL A 9 11.11 -28.66 -21.80
N SER A 10 11.87 -27.82 -22.53
CA SER A 10 11.78 -26.37 -22.40
C SER A 10 10.42 -25.86 -22.87
N GLN A 11 9.91 -26.37 -24.01
CA GLN A 11 8.60 -26.03 -24.52
C GLN A 11 7.47 -26.45 -23.55
N ARG A 12 7.58 -27.61 -22.93
CA ARG A 12 6.62 -28.07 -21.92
C ARG A 12 6.57 -27.11 -20.73
N ARG A 13 7.71 -26.71 -20.19
CA ARG A 13 7.76 -25.74 -19.07
C ARG A 13 7.18 -24.37 -19.43
N ILE A 14 7.43 -23.92 -20.66
CA ILE A 14 6.82 -22.67 -21.16
C ILE A 14 5.32 -22.83 -21.28
N ASN A 15 4.83 -23.93 -21.83
CA ASN A 15 3.40 -24.19 -21.94
C ASN A 15 2.74 -24.33 -20.57
N GLU A 16 3.34 -25.03 -19.62
CA GLU A 16 2.86 -25.13 -18.24
C GLU A 16 2.70 -23.73 -17.59
N LEU A 17 3.64 -22.81 -17.86
CA LEU A 17 3.52 -21.42 -17.39
C LEU A 17 2.42 -20.64 -18.09
N LEU A 18 2.29 -20.79 -19.40
CA LEU A 18 1.27 -20.10 -20.22
C LEU A 18 -0.14 -20.62 -19.96
N ASP A 19 -0.26 -21.90 -19.62
CA ASP A 19 -1.54 -22.56 -19.33
C ASP A 19 -2.01 -22.33 -17.88
N GLN A 20 -1.18 -21.69 -17.03
CA GLN A 20 -1.59 -21.34 -15.68
C GLN A 20 -2.76 -20.36 -15.72
N LYS A 21 -3.85 -20.77 -15.10
CA LYS A 21 -5.04 -19.92 -14.92
C LYS A 21 -4.95 -19.21 -13.58
N THR A 22 -5.49 -18.00 -13.53
CA THR A 22 -5.65 -17.30 -12.25
C THR A 22 -6.70 -18.01 -11.39
N ASP A 23 -6.40 -18.18 -10.10
CA ASP A 23 -7.34 -18.70 -9.12
C ASP A 23 -8.39 -17.67 -8.70
N LEU A 24 -8.14 -16.39 -9.02
CA LEU A 24 -9.02 -15.27 -8.70
C LEU A 24 -10.02 -15.05 -9.87
N LEU A 25 -11.19 -15.60 -9.72
CA LEU A 25 -12.28 -15.44 -10.69
C LEU A 25 -13.24 -14.34 -10.21
N SER A 26 -13.64 -13.45 -11.10
CA SER A 26 -14.69 -12.47 -10.82
C SER A 26 -16.05 -13.11 -11.10
N GLU A 27 -16.96 -13.03 -10.13
CA GLU A 27 -18.28 -13.68 -10.21
C GLU A 27 -19.19 -13.00 -11.23
N GLU A 28 -19.24 -11.67 -11.24
CA GLU A 28 -20.15 -10.88 -12.10
C GLU A 28 -19.44 -9.93 -13.06
N ASN A 29 -18.12 -9.73 -12.89
CA ASN A 29 -17.30 -8.80 -13.67
C ASN A 29 -17.82 -7.35 -13.69
N ILE A 30 -18.32 -6.87 -12.55
CA ILE A 30 -18.83 -5.50 -12.43
C ILE A 30 -17.74 -4.49 -12.73
N GLU A 31 -18.05 -3.57 -13.64
CA GLU A 31 -17.23 -2.39 -13.94
C GLU A 31 -18.00 -1.14 -13.51
N SER A 32 -17.59 -0.53 -12.41
CA SER A 32 -18.22 0.67 -11.90
C SER A 32 -17.22 1.61 -11.26
N THR A 33 -17.53 2.90 -11.24
CA THR A 33 -16.77 3.87 -10.47
C THR A 33 -17.06 3.69 -8.99
N LEU A 34 -16.02 3.51 -8.19
CA LEU A 34 -16.12 3.33 -6.76
C LEU A 34 -16.37 4.67 -6.05
N ALA A 35 -17.19 4.66 -4.99
CA ALA A 35 -17.21 5.71 -3.98
C ALA A 35 -16.07 5.49 -2.97
N GLY A 36 -15.76 4.24 -2.67
CA GLY A 36 -14.63 3.82 -1.88
C GLY A 36 -14.97 3.46 -0.42
N ALA A 37 -16.25 3.23 -0.07
CA ALA A 37 -16.58 2.66 1.23
C ALA A 37 -16.10 1.20 1.32
N LEU A 38 -15.58 0.81 2.47
CA LEU A 38 -15.08 -0.55 2.71
C LEU A 38 -15.72 -1.12 3.98
N GLU A 39 -16.16 -2.37 3.90
CA GLU A 39 -16.61 -3.16 5.04
C GLU A 39 -15.92 -4.51 5.03
N VAL A 40 -15.45 -4.94 6.17
CA VAL A 40 -14.80 -6.23 6.37
C VAL A 40 -15.56 -6.94 7.48
N ASN A 41 -16.13 -8.11 7.17
CA ASN A 41 -17.03 -8.84 8.06
C ASN A 41 -16.47 -10.22 8.35
N HIS A 42 -16.09 -10.49 9.61
CA HIS A 42 -15.63 -11.77 10.11
C HIS A 42 -14.53 -12.42 9.26
N LEU A 43 -13.63 -11.57 8.71
CA LEU A 43 -12.58 -11.99 7.78
C LEU A 43 -11.53 -12.85 8.48
N SER A 44 -11.32 -14.07 7.97
CA SER A 44 -10.18 -14.88 8.33
C SER A 44 -9.43 -15.35 7.10
N PHE A 45 -8.12 -15.50 7.23
CA PHE A 45 -7.28 -15.91 6.12
C PHE A 45 -6.16 -16.85 6.53
N VAL A 46 -6.04 -17.93 5.78
CA VAL A 46 -4.97 -18.93 5.86
C VAL A 46 -4.23 -18.95 4.53
N TYR A 47 -2.93 -18.80 4.55
CA TYR A 47 -2.12 -18.89 3.32
C TYR A 47 -2.18 -20.31 2.76
N PRO A 48 -2.59 -20.51 1.48
CA PRO A 48 -2.79 -21.84 0.91
C PRO A 48 -1.51 -22.67 0.86
N ASP A 49 -0.36 -22.02 0.62
CA ASP A 49 0.91 -22.73 0.45
C ASP A 49 1.54 -23.18 1.79
N SER A 50 1.40 -22.38 2.85
CA SER A 50 2.05 -22.63 4.15
C SER A 50 1.13 -23.13 5.24
N GLY A 51 -0.19 -22.99 5.07
CA GLY A 51 -1.17 -23.28 6.11
C GLY A 51 -1.16 -22.29 7.29
N VAL A 52 -0.40 -21.19 7.19
CA VAL A 52 -0.31 -20.18 8.25
C VAL A 52 -1.60 -19.36 8.29
N GLN A 53 -2.30 -19.38 9.43
CA GLN A 53 -3.44 -18.51 9.68
C GLN A 53 -2.95 -17.11 10.04
N ALA A 54 -3.04 -16.18 9.10
CA ALA A 54 -2.53 -14.82 9.24
C ALA A 54 -3.56 -13.83 9.80
N LEU A 55 -4.86 -14.07 9.57
CA LEU A 55 -5.95 -13.23 10.08
C LEU A 55 -7.04 -14.11 10.71
N ARG A 56 -7.67 -13.56 11.78
CA ARG A 56 -8.63 -14.28 12.61
C ARG A 56 -9.77 -13.36 13.01
N ASP A 57 -10.93 -13.53 12.37
CA ASP A 57 -12.17 -12.83 12.71
C ASP A 57 -12.04 -11.29 12.73
N ILE A 58 -11.48 -10.74 11.67
CA ILE A 58 -11.30 -9.30 11.48
C ILE A 58 -12.61 -8.68 11.00
N SER A 59 -13.10 -7.66 11.72
CA SER A 59 -14.29 -6.90 11.31
C SER A 59 -14.06 -5.41 11.54
N PHE A 60 -14.28 -4.58 10.50
CA PHE A 60 -14.26 -3.13 10.57
C PHE A 60 -14.99 -2.53 9.38
N SER A 61 -15.32 -1.24 9.49
CA SER A 61 -15.85 -0.46 8.35
C SER A 61 -15.20 0.91 8.29
N ILE A 62 -15.10 1.45 7.09
CA ILE A 62 -14.58 2.77 6.78
C ILE A 62 -15.48 3.41 5.72
N ALA A 63 -16.00 4.61 6.00
CA ALA A 63 -16.81 5.33 5.04
C ALA A 63 -15.95 5.91 3.90
N ALA A 64 -16.58 6.16 2.75
CA ALA A 64 -15.90 6.81 1.63
C ALA A 64 -15.29 8.15 2.06
N GLY A 65 -14.02 8.34 1.73
CA GLY A 65 -13.27 9.55 2.06
C GLY A 65 -12.66 9.60 3.45
N GLN A 66 -12.85 8.59 4.30
CA GLN A 66 -12.21 8.47 5.61
C GLN A 66 -10.85 7.77 5.52
N THR A 67 -10.04 7.98 6.55
CA THR A 67 -8.72 7.34 6.70
C THR A 67 -8.72 6.36 7.86
N LEU A 68 -8.31 5.11 7.58
CA LEU A 68 -8.08 4.06 8.57
C LEU A 68 -6.59 3.87 8.82
N GLY A 69 -6.16 3.95 10.06
CA GLY A 69 -4.83 3.54 10.52
C GLY A 69 -4.84 2.08 10.97
N ILE A 70 -3.90 1.29 10.47
CA ILE A 70 -3.68 -0.09 10.90
C ILE A 70 -2.28 -0.18 11.50
N ILE A 71 -2.20 -0.36 12.80
CA ILE A 71 -0.94 -0.45 13.53
C ILE A 71 -0.78 -1.83 14.19
N GLY A 72 0.45 -2.22 14.45
CA GLY A 72 0.75 -3.49 15.13
C GLY A 72 2.18 -3.92 14.91
N THR A 73 2.62 -4.91 15.65
CA THR A 73 3.95 -5.49 15.56
C THR A 73 4.20 -6.19 14.22
N THR A 74 5.47 -6.45 13.91
CA THR A 74 5.83 -7.26 12.73
C THR A 74 5.19 -8.65 12.87
N GLY A 75 4.61 -9.15 11.77
CA GLY A 75 3.93 -10.46 11.78
C GLY A 75 2.48 -10.42 12.28
N SER A 76 1.92 -9.29 12.71
CA SER A 76 0.54 -9.19 13.19
C SER A 76 -0.56 -9.34 12.12
N GLY A 77 -0.20 -9.45 10.82
CA GLY A 77 -1.16 -9.66 9.72
C GLY A 77 -1.47 -8.42 8.88
N LYS A 78 -0.83 -7.26 9.14
CA LYS A 78 -1.11 -5.98 8.43
C LYS A 78 -0.98 -6.08 6.91
N SER A 79 0.16 -6.56 6.41
CA SER A 79 0.40 -6.69 4.96
C SER A 79 -0.50 -7.77 4.34
N THR A 80 -0.88 -8.80 5.10
CA THR A 80 -1.88 -9.79 4.66
C THR A 80 -3.24 -9.12 4.45
N LEU A 81 -3.66 -8.26 5.39
CA LEU A 81 -4.91 -7.53 5.25
C LEU A 81 -4.87 -6.58 4.03
N ALA A 82 -3.75 -5.87 3.79
CA ALA A 82 -3.57 -5.08 2.58
C ALA A 82 -3.72 -5.92 1.31
N ASN A 83 -3.10 -7.09 1.26
CA ASN A 83 -3.17 -7.99 0.10
C ASN A 83 -4.61 -8.45 -0.17
N LEU A 84 -5.41 -8.72 0.85
CA LEU A 84 -6.82 -9.08 0.70
C LEU A 84 -7.67 -7.89 0.22
N LEU A 85 -7.40 -6.67 0.71
CA LEU A 85 -8.09 -5.46 0.24
C LEU A 85 -7.76 -5.12 -1.23
N MET A 86 -6.57 -5.50 -1.71
CA MET A 86 -6.19 -5.43 -3.12
C MET A 86 -6.68 -6.62 -3.94
N ARG A 87 -7.35 -7.56 -3.28
CA ARG A 87 -7.74 -8.84 -3.85
C ARG A 87 -6.57 -9.57 -4.54
N MET A 88 -5.42 -9.65 -3.84
CA MET A 88 -4.31 -10.53 -4.24
C MET A 88 -4.59 -11.98 -3.85
N TYR A 89 -5.49 -12.18 -2.89
CA TYR A 89 -6.07 -13.44 -2.45
C TYR A 89 -7.54 -13.21 -2.16
N ASP A 90 -8.36 -14.26 -2.24
CA ASP A 90 -9.71 -14.26 -1.68
C ASP A 90 -9.67 -14.75 -0.21
N ALA A 91 -10.60 -14.28 0.61
CA ALA A 91 -10.69 -14.65 2.02
C ALA A 91 -10.96 -16.15 2.20
N SER A 92 -10.42 -16.76 3.27
CA SER A 92 -10.75 -18.14 3.61
C SER A 92 -12.15 -18.26 4.22
N THR A 93 -12.55 -17.28 5.04
CA THR A 93 -13.91 -17.10 5.58
C THR A 93 -14.20 -15.61 5.79
N GLY A 94 -15.49 -15.25 5.88
CA GLY A 94 -15.92 -13.86 5.96
C GLY A 94 -15.96 -13.20 4.58
N GLU A 95 -16.11 -11.89 4.57
CA GLU A 95 -16.25 -11.14 3.32
C GLU A 95 -15.62 -9.74 3.39
N ILE A 96 -15.29 -9.21 2.23
CA ILE A 96 -14.91 -7.82 2.02
C ILE A 96 -15.92 -7.20 1.07
N LEU A 97 -16.56 -6.13 1.51
CA LEU A 97 -17.49 -5.36 0.69
C LEU A 97 -16.83 -4.04 0.28
N VAL A 98 -16.98 -3.69 -0.98
CA VAL A 98 -16.64 -2.38 -1.54
C VAL A 98 -17.95 -1.74 -1.99
N ASP A 99 -18.26 -0.57 -1.44
CA ASP A 99 -19.54 0.12 -1.70
C ASP A 99 -20.77 -0.80 -1.51
N GLY A 100 -20.75 -1.63 -0.45
CA GLY A 100 -21.81 -2.57 -0.08
C GLY A 100 -21.91 -3.82 -0.96
N ARG A 101 -20.96 -4.09 -1.85
CA ARG A 101 -20.93 -5.28 -2.71
C ARG A 101 -19.70 -6.14 -2.45
N PRO A 102 -19.80 -7.47 -2.47
CA PRO A 102 -18.67 -8.37 -2.35
C PRO A 102 -17.56 -8.03 -3.37
N ILE A 103 -16.32 -7.97 -2.88
CA ILE A 103 -15.17 -7.61 -3.72
C ILE A 103 -14.98 -8.57 -4.91
N GLN A 104 -15.46 -9.82 -4.77
CA GLN A 104 -15.41 -10.86 -5.81
C GLN A 104 -16.31 -10.56 -7.02
N GLN A 105 -17.33 -9.73 -6.86
CA GLN A 105 -18.23 -9.37 -7.96
C GLN A 105 -17.59 -8.37 -8.94
N TYR A 106 -16.60 -7.60 -8.50
CA TYR A 106 -15.91 -6.66 -9.38
C TYR A 106 -14.93 -7.36 -10.31
N SER A 107 -14.78 -6.87 -11.56
CA SER A 107 -13.65 -7.26 -12.38
C SER A 107 -12.35 -6.80 -11.72
N LEU A 108 -11.31 -7.64 -11.74
CA LEU A 108 -10.02 -7.30 -11.13
C LEU A 108 -9.41 -6.04 -11.75
N ALA A 109 -9.59 -5.85 -13.05
CA ALA A 109 -9.11 -4.67 -13.76
C ALA A 109 -9.80 -3.39 -13.26
N SER A 110 -11.15 -3.38 -13.18
CA SER A 110 -11.92 -2.24 -12.70
C SER A 110 -11.63 -1.92 -11.24
N LEU A 111 -11.56 -2.94 -10.38
CA LEU A 111 -11.23 -2.77 -8.96
C LEU A 111 -9.83 -2.15 -8.78
N ARG A 112 -8.81 -2.79 -9.34
CA ARG A 112 -7.39 -2.40 -9.16
C ARG A 112 -7.03 -1.09 -9.85
N SER A 113 -7.74 -0.71 -10.92
CA SER A 113 -7.52 0.60 -11.56
C SER A 113 -7.88 1.76 -10.63
N GLN A 114 -8.78 1.54 -9.67
CA GLN A 114 -9.27 2.55 -8.73
C GLN A 114 -8.64 2.43 -7.33
N ILE A 115 -7.72 1.49 -7.14
CA ILE A 115 -6.91 1.35 -5.92
C ILE A 115 -5.47 1.81 -6.22
N GLY A 116 -4.98 2.81 -5.49
CA GLY A 116 -3.58 3.20 -5.48
C GLY A 116 -2.86 2.49 -4.34
N VAL A 117 -1.64 2.02 -4.59
CA VAL A 117 -0.86 1.30 -3.58
C VAL A 117 0.55 1.85 -3.53
N VAL A 118 1.01 2.17 -2.33
CA VAL A 118 2.41 2.47 -2.03
C VAL A 118 2.92 1.32 -1.16
N PRO A 119 3.74 0.42 -1.71
CA PRO A 119 4.24 -0.74 -0.96
C PRO A 119 5.35 -0.34 0.02
N GLN A 120 5.60 -1.20 1.00
CA GLN A 120 6.70 -1.06 1.96
C GLN A 120 8.06 -1.02 1.23
N ASP A 121 8.31 -2.00 0.36
CA ASP A 121 9.53 -2.04 -0.45
C ASP A 121 9.27 -1.38 -1.81
N VAL A 122 9.82 -0.18 -1.99
CA VAL A 122 9.67 0.56 -3.23
C VAL A 122 10.50 -0.04 -4.34
N PHE A 123 9.82 -0.52 -5.37
CA PHE A 123 10.44 -0.95 -6.61
C PHE A 123 10.25 0.09 -7.71
N LEU A 124 11.35 0.57 -8.29
CA LEU A 124 11.36 1.44 -9.46
C LEU A 124 12.01 0.70 -10.64
N PHE A 125 11.40 0.82 -11.81
CA PHE A 125 11.89 0.22 -13.04
C PHE A 125 13.12 0.96 -13.57
N SER A 126 14.00 0.25 -14.27
CA SER A 126 15.11 0.83 -15.02
C SER A 126 14.60 1.57 -16.25
N ASP A 127 13.93 2.70 -16.03
CA ASP A 127 13.25 3.53 -17.01
C ASP A 127 13.30 4.99 -16.54
N THR A 128 12.73 5.93 -17.29
CA THR A 128 12.68 7.34 -16.91
C THR A 128 11.84 7.54 -15.63
N ILE A 129 12.06 8.66 -14.94
CA ILE A 129 11.20 9.07 -13.81
C ILE A 129 9.77 9.26 -14.29
N ALA A 130 9.56 9.87 -15.47
CA ALA A 130 8.23 10.03 -16.07
C ALA A 130 7.51 8.68 -16.23
N ASN A 131 8.15 7.69 -16.85
CA ASN A 131 7.58 6.37 -17.07
C ASN A 131 7.33 5.62 -15.76
N ASN A 132 8.20 5.80 -14.78
CA ASN A 132 7.98 5.25 -13.44
C ASN A 132 6.74 5.82 -12.76
N ILE A 133 6.47 7.11 -12.85
CA ILE A 133 5.26 7.74 -12.32
C ILE A 133 4.04 7.31 -13.14
N ALA A 134 4.15 7.32 -14.47
CA ALA A 134 3.07 6.98 -15.39
C ALA A 134 2.71 5.50 -15.42
N PHE A 135 3.48 4.64 -14.73
CA PHE A 135 3.25 3.21 -14.70
C PHE A 135 1.82 2.87 -14.25
N GLY A 136 1.07 2.23 -15.12
CA GLY A 136 -0.34 1.92 -14.89
C GLY A 136 -1.32 2.96 -15.43
N LEU A 137 -0.85 3.97 -16.17
CA LEU A 137 -1.69 4.78 -17.04
C LEU A 137 -1.71 4.16 -18.44
N ASP A 138 -2.90 4.00 -19.01
CA ASP A 138 -3.04 3.52 -20.40
C ASP A 138 -2.45 4.51 -21.41
N GLN A 139 -2.59 5.81 -21.11
CA GLN A 139 -2.03 6.90 -21.92
C GLN A 139 -1.28 7.87 -20.99
N PRO A 140 0.06 7.87 -21.03
CA PRO A 140 0.88 8.81 -20.28
C PRO A 140 0.53 10.25 -20.66
N ASN A 141 0.30 11.11 -19.66
CA ASN A 141 0.04 12.52 -19.81
C ASN A 141 0.99 13.29 -18.89
N LEU A 142 1.81 14.16 -19.48
CA LEU A 142 2.85 14.90 -18.76
C LEU A 142 2.27 15.83 -17.69
N ASP A 143 1.10 16.42 -17.92
CA ASP A 143 0.46 17.30 -16.93
C ASP A 143 0.04 16.52 -15.70
N ARG A 144 -0.57 15.32 -15.87
CA ARG A 144 -0.93 14.43 -14.76
C ARG A 144 0.31 13.92 -14.01
N ILE A 145 1.36 13.53 -14.73
CA ILE A 145 2.65 13.12 -14.15
C ILE A 145 3.25 14.25 -13.32
N THR A 146 3.26 15.47 -13.87
CA THR A 146 3.78 16.66 -13.21
C THR A 146 2.97 17.01 -11.97
N GLN A 147 1.64 16.93 -12.05
CA GLN A 147 0.77 17.19 -10.90
C GLN A 147 0.97 16.14 -9.80
N ALA A 148 1.02 14.86 -10.14
CA ALA A 148 1.31 13.78 -9.18
C ALA A 148 2.68 13.96 -8.50
N ALA A 149 3.70 14.40 -9.24
CA ALA A 149 5.01 14.70 -8.68
C ALA A 149 4.98 15.90 -7.71
N LYS A 150 4.16 16.92 -7.98
CA LYS A 150 3.94 18.06 -7.08
C LYS A 150 3.21 17.63 -5.82
N ASP A 151 2.14 16.86 -5.96
CA ASP A 151 1.34 16.38 -4.84
C ASP A 151 2.16 15.47 -3.92
N ALA A 152 3.05 14.64 -4.47
CA ALA A 152 3.98 13.80 -3.74
C ALA A 152 5.25 14.51 -3.24
N ASP A 153 5.36 15.83 -3.41
CA ASP A 153 6.51 16.66 -3.00
C ASP A 153 7.87 16.18 -3.55
N VAL A 154 7.88 15.68 -4.79
CA VAL A 154 9.10 15.23 -5.46
C VAL A 154 9.46 16.06 -6.72
N TYR A 155 8.56 16.94 -7.12
CA TYR A 155 8.69 17.72 -8.35
C TYR A 155 10.00 18.51 -8.42
N GLN A 156 10.33 19.25 -7.36
CA GLN A 156 11.56 20.06 -7.36
C GLN A 156 12.81 19.17 -7.43
N ASN A 157 12.84 18.05 -6.71
CA ASN A 157 13.95 17.10 -6.79
C ASN A 157 14.12 16.51 -8.21
N ILE A 158 13.02 16.33 -8.94
CA ILE A 158 13.09 15.87 -10.33
C ILE A 158 13.72 16.92 -11.22
N LEU A 159 13.39 18.19 -11.02
CA LEU A 159 13.95 19.29 -11.81
C LEU A 159 15.44 19.54 -11.54
N ASP A 160 15.95 19.15 -10.37
CA ASP A 160 17.37 19.26 -10.01
C ASP A 160 18.24 18.27 -10.81
N PHE A 161 17.65 17.23 -11.43
CA PHE A 161 18.37 16.33 -12.33
C PHE A 161 18.57 16.97 -13.71
N PRO A 162 19.74 16.78 -14.37
CA PRO A 162 20.05 17.38 -15.67
C PRO A 162 19.02 17.08 -16.78
N LYS A 163 18.32 15.95 -16.70
CA LYS A 163 17.29 15.53 -17.66
C LYS A 163 15.87 15.60 -17.09
N GLY A 164 15.68 16.15 -15.89
CA GLY A 164 14.38 16.26 -15.26
C GLY A 164 13.63 14.94 -15.26
N PHE A 165 12.41 14.94 -15.76
CA PHE A 165 11.54 13.74 -15.85
C PHE A 165 12.10 12.65 -16.79
N GLU A 166 12.94 13.00 -17.75
CA GLU A 166 13.60 12.05 -18.66
C GLU A 166 14.87 11.42 -18.06
N THR A 167 15.15 11.67 -16.79
CA THR A 167 16.26 11.04 -16.08
C THR A 167 16.01 9.54 -15.97
N LEU A 168 16.93 8.75 -16.54
CA LEU A 168 16.91 7.29 -16.43
C LEU A 168 17.33 6.86 -15.03
N LEU A 169 16.50 6.04 -14.41
CA LEU A 169 16.81 5.39 -13.16
C LEU A 169 17.58 4.09 -13.45
N GLY A 170 18.68 3.88 -12.75
CA GLY A 170 19.39 2.60 -12.77
C GLY A 170 18.56 1.49 -12.11
N GLU A 171 19.15 0.30 -12.04
CA GLU A 171 18.52 -0.86 -11.39
C GLU A 171 17.96 -0.48 -10.03
N ARG A 172 16.67 -0.74 -9.81
CA ARG A 172 15.92 -0.40 -8.58
C ARG A 172 16.03 1.08 -8.16
N GLY A 173 16.22 2.01 -9.12
CA GLY A 173 16.28 3.45 -8.83
C GLY A 173 17.50 3.89 -8.01
N ILE A 174 18.67 3.27 -8.22
CA ILE A 174 19.92 3.56 -7.48
C ILE A 174 20.28 5.05 -7.44
N THR A 175 19.88 5.81 -8.47
CA THR A 175 20.16 7.25 -8.57
C THR A 175 19.33 8.13 -7.61
N LEU A 176 18.32 7.59 -6.96
CA LEU A 176 17.47 8.33 -6.03
C LEU A 176 17.78 7.96 -4.57
N SER A 177 17.65 8.95 -3.68
CA SER A 177 17.66 8.69 -2.23
C SER A 177 16.43 7.88 -1.81
N GLY A 178 16.46 7.26 -0.63
CA GLY A 178 15.31 6.50 -0.10
C GLY A 178 14.03 7.34 -0.08
N GLY A 179 14.10 8.57 0.43
CA GLY A 179 12.95 9.48 0.45
C GLY A 179 12.47 9.93 -0.93
N GLN A 180 13.36 10.09 -1.91
CA GLN A 180 12.98 10.38 -3.30
C GLN A 180 12.28 9.18 -3.95
N LYS A 181 12.81 7.96 -3.77
CA LYS A 181 12.16 6.73 -4.23
C LYS A 181 10.75 6.60 -3.69
N GLN A 182 10.59 6.85 -2.38
CA GLN A 182 9.30 6.79 -1.71
C GLN A 182 8.31 7.77 -2.32
N ARG A 183 8.72 9.03 -2.52
CA ARG A 183 7.86 10.07 -3.10
C ARG A 183 7.53 9.81 -4.58
N VAL A 184 8.44 9.23 -5.36
CA VAL A 184 8.14 8.75 -6.72
C VAL A 184 7.12 7.61 -6.69
N SER A 185 7.22 6.69 -5.72
CA SER A 185 6.22 5.63 -5.54
C SER A 185 4.85 6.18 -5.14
N ILE A 186 4.80 7.20 -4.27
CA ILE A 186 3.56 7.91 -3.93
C ILE A 186 2.98 8.57 -5.20
N ALA A 187 3.79 9.31 -5.98
CA ALA A 187 3.34 9.92 -7.24
C ALA A 187 2.76 8.88 -8.21
N ARG A 188 3.40 7.71 -8.36
CA ARG A 188 2.91 6.57 -9.14
C ARG A 188 1.54 6.08 -8.64
N ALA A 189 1.36 5.97 -7.34
CA ALA A 189 0.12 5.48 -6.76
C ALA A 189 -1.06 6.44 -7.00
N ILE A 190 -0.80 7.76 -6.95
CA ILE A 190 -1.85 8.78 -7.04
C ILE A 190 -2.12 9.30 -8.45
N VAL A 191 -1.21 9.08 -9.43
CA VAL A 191 -1.37 9.56 -10.81
C VAL A 191 -2.64 9.05 -11.49
N LYS A 192 -3.17 7.91 -11.05
CA LYS A 192 -4.43 7.32 -11.53
C LYS A 192 -5.66 7.94 -10.87
N GLU A 193 -5.50 8.85 -9.91
CA GLU A 193 -6.59 9.44 -9.11
C GLU A 193 -7.46 8.36 -8.43
N PRO A 194 -6.85 7.45 -7.68
CA PRO A 194 -7.56 6.32 -7.11
C PRO A 194 -8.61 6.77 -6.10
N LYS A 195 -9.68 5.98 -5.94
CA LYS A 195 -10.72 6.18 -4.91
C LYS A 195 -10.29 5.64 -3.56
N ILE A 196 -9.49 4.58 -3.58
CA ILE A 196 -8.94 3.94 -2.38
C ILE A 196 -7.41 4.02 -2.48
N LEU A 197 -6.74 4.48 -1.43
CA LEU A 197 -5.30 4.57 -1.35
C LEU A 197 -4.78 3.71 -0.18
N ILE A 198 -3.92 2.76 -0.48
CA ILE A 198 -3.29 1.90 0.53
C ILE A 198 -1.81 2.29 0.64
N LEU A 199 -1.40 2.67 1.84
CA LEU A 199 -0.04 3.08 2.18
C LEU A 199 0.54 2.04 3.12
N ASP A 200 1.34 1.10 2.60
CA ASP A 200 1.92 0.01 3.40
C ASP A 200 3.32 0.41 3.84
N ASP A 201 3.43 0.78 5.11
CA ASP A 201 4.65 1.15 5.84
C ASP A 201 5.61 2.09 5.08
N CYS A 202 5.02 3.02 4.35
CA CYS A 202 5.69 3.87 3.38
C CYS A 202 6.67 4.91 3.97
N LEU A 203 6.89 4.92 5.29
CA LEU A 203 7.80 5.84 5.98
C LEU A 203 8.95 5.13 6.71
N SER A 204 9.08 3.81 6.56
CA SER A 204 10.06 3.01 7.31
C SER A 204 11.53 3.31 6.97
N ALA A 205 11.79 3.80 5.75
CA ALA A 205 13.14 3.95 5.19
C ALA A 205 13.57 5.42 5.01
N VAL A 206 12.95 6.38 5.73
CA VAL A 206 13.24 7.81 5.59
C VAL A 206 13.70 8.44 6.91
N ASP A 207 14.53 9.48 6.83
CA ASP A 207 14.95 10.27 7.98
C ASP A 207 13.79 11.14 8.51
N THR A 208 13.88 11.59 9.76
CA THR A 208 12.82 12.34 10.46
C THR A 208 12.38 13.61 9.74
N LYS A 209 13.30 14.35 9.09
CA LYS A 209 12.97 15.58 8.36
C LYS A 209 12.17 15.26 7.09
N THR A 210 12.58 14.24 6.37
CA THR A 210 11.90 13.74 5.16
C THR A 210 10.55 13.12 5.53
N GLU A 211 10.45 12.42 6.67
CA GLU A 211 9.20 11.84 7.19
C GLU A 211 8.14 12.93 7.38
N ASN A 212 8.46 14.04 8.04
CA ASN A 212 7.50 15.14 8.26
C ASN A 212 7.01 15.75 6.92
N ALA A 213 7.90 15.91 5.94
CA ALA A 213 7.52 16.41 4.62
C ALA A 213 6.56 15.45 3.91
N ILE A 214 6.84 14.14 3.98
CA ILE A 214 5.97 13.11 3.38
C ILE A 214 4.61 13.06 4.11
N LEU A 215 4.57 13.10 5.44
CA LEU A 215 3.33 13.12 6.23
C LEU A 215 2.43 14.29 5.84
N ASN A 216 3.00 15.49 5.70
CA ASN A 216 2.27 16.68 5.25
C ASN A 216 1.70 16.53 3.83
N SER A 217 2.44 15.91 2.93
CA SER A 217 1.99 15.63 1.57
C SER A 217 0.88 14.56 1.57
N LEU A 218 1.06 13.49 2.34
CA LEU A 218 0.06 12.43 2.50
C LEU A 218 -1.26 12.97 3.04
N GLN A 219 -1.22 13.86 4.03
CA GLN A 219 -2.43 14.47 4.57
C GLN A 219 -3.24 15.23 3.51
N LYS A 220 -2.56 15.90 2.57
CA LYS A 220 -3.22 16.57 1.43
C LYS A 220 -3.76 15.56 0.41
N ILE A 221 -2.97 14.53 0.10
CA ILE A 221 -3.32 13.49 -0.87
C ILE A 221 -4.53 12.68 -0.40
N MET A 222 -4.60 12.35 0.88
CA MET A 222 -5.67 11.54 1.46
C MET A 222 -7.01 12.29 1.54
N LYS A 223 -6.98 13.61 1.50
CA LYS A 223 -8.21 14.42 1.56
C LYS A 223 -9.16 14.06 0.42
N ASN A 224 -10.40 13.73 0.76
CA ASN A 224 -11.46 13.27 -0.15
C ASN A 224 -11.19 11.91 -0.83
N ARG A 225 -10.35 11.06 -0.23
CA ARG A 225 -10.11 9.68 -0.67
C ARG A 225 -10.20 8.74 0.52
N THR A 226 -10.73 7.56 0.29
CA THR A 226 -10.62 6.51 1.30
C THR A 226 -9.17 6.06 1.38
N SER A 227 -8.58 6.16 2.55
CA SER A 227 -7.16 5.87 2.72
C SER A 227 -6.93 4.86 3.83
N ILE A 228 -5.99 3.96 3.61
CA ILE A 228 -5.58 2.95 4.59
C ILE A 228 -4.09 3.13 4.82
N ILE A 229 -3.72 3.52 6.03
CA ILE A 229 -2.33 3.67 6.44
C ILE A 229 -1.96 2.45 7.27
N ILE A 230 -1.11 1.60 6.74
CA ILE A 230 -0.52 0.49 7.45
C ILE A 230 0.86 0.93 7.92
N SER A 231 1.11 0.87 9.22
CA SER A 231 2.40 1.29 9.76
C SER A 231 2.70 0.59 11.08
N HIS A 232 3.98 0.51 11.39
CA HIS A 232 4.45 0.23 12.74
C HIS A 232 4.77 1.51 13.51
N ARG A 233 4.68 2.71 12.87
CA ARG A 233 4.92 4.03 13.47
C ARG A 233 3.61 4.70 13.84
N VAL A 234 3.52 5.15 15.09
CA VAL A 234 2.33 5.86 15.58
C VAL A 234 2.20 7.23 14.93
N SER A 235 3.31 7.88 14.53
CA SER A 235 3.31 9.17 13.81
C SER A 235 2.43 9.13 12.55
N SER A 236 2.47 8.05 11.80
CA SER A 236 1.64 7.85 10.61
C SER A 236 0.18 7.58 10.97
N ALA A 237 -0.06 6.75 12.00
CA ALA A 237 -1.42 6.37 12.41
C ALA A 237 -2.23 7.56 12.95
N LYS A 238 -1.58 8.59 13.52
CA LYS A 238 -2.22 9.83 13.98
C LYS A 238 -2.96 10.60 12.88
N LEU A 239 -2.64 10.37 11.62
CA LEU A 239 -3.32 11.00 10.47
C LEU A 239 -4.70 10.38 10.19
N ALA A 240 -5.02 9.25 10.82
CA ALA A 240 -6.23 8.49 10.55
C ALA A 240 -7.41 8.98 11.40
N ASP A 241 -8.61 8.93 10.81
CA ASP A 241 -9.87 9.19 11.51
C ASP A 241 -10.23 8.07 12.48
N GLN A 242 -9.84 6.84 12.14
CA GLN A 242 -10.01 5.64 12.95
C GLN A 242 -8.73 4.82 12.92
N ILE A 243 -8.39 4.21 14.05
CA ILE A 243 -7.22 3.35 14.19
C ILE A 243 -7.67 1.97 14.68
N ILE A 244 -7.11 0.93 14.09
CA ILE A 244 -7.19 -0.44 14.61
C ILE A 244 -5.78 -0.94 14.93
N VAL A 245 -5.66 -1.64 16.05
CA VAL A 245 -4.42 -2.30 16.46
C VAL A 245 -4.55 -3.78 16.21
N LEU A 246 -3.65 -4.30 15.37
CA LEU A 246 -3.56 -5.72 15.05
C LEU A 246 -2.49 -6.40 15.90
N ASP A 247 -2.86 -7.50 16.52
CA ASP A 247 -1.93 -8.41 17.19
C ASP A 247 -2.34 -9.86 16.94
N GLU A 248 -1.37 -10.71 16.61
CA GLU A 248 -1.58 -12.14 16.28
C GLU A 248 -2.77 -12.42 15.34
N GLY A 249 -2.95 -11.55 14.33
CA GLY A 249 -4.03 -11.66 13.35
C GLY A 249 -5.41 -11.25 13.85
N ARG A 250 -5.53 -10.57 15.00
CA ARG A 250 -6.80 -10.07 15.58
C ARG A 250 -6.76 -8.58 15.78
N ILE A 251 -7.92 -7.92 15.77
CA ILE A 251 -8.07 -6.56 16.24
C ILE A 251 -8.16 -6.60 17.77
N VAL A 252 -7.16 -6.03 18.45
CA VAL A 252 -7.11 -5.97 19.92
C VAL A 252 -7.58 -4.62 20.47
N GLU A 253 -7.43 -3.54 19.70
CA GLU A 253 -7.89 -2.20 20.08
C GLU A 253 -8.46 -1.48 18.86
N ARG A 254 -9.41 -0.58 19.12
CA ARG A 254 -10.04 0.29 18.11
C ARG A 254 -10.40 1.63 18.74
N GLY A 255 -10.14 2.72 18.01
CA GLY A 255 -10.48 4.07 18.43
C GLY A 255 -9.84 5.12 17.55
N ASP A 256 -9.82 6.36 17.99
CA ASP A 256 -8.94 7.42 17.50
C ASP A 256 -7.69 7.53 18.38
N HIS A 257 -6.74 8.40 17.99
CA HIS A 257 -5.51 8.59 18.75
C HIS A 257 -5.75 8.93 20.22
N GLY A 258 -6.69 9.85 20.51
CA GLY A 258 -6.98 10.30 21.87
C GLY A 258 -7.54 9.18 22.75
N SER A 259 -8.59 8.51 22.28
CA SER A 259 -9.23 7.41 22.99
C SER A 259 -8.29 6.22 23.23
N LEU A 260 -7.44 5.89 22.25
CA LEU A 260 -6.46 4.80 22.41
C LEU A 260 -5.33 5.17 23.40
N MET A 261 -4.93 6.43 23.49
CA MET A 261 -3.99 6.91 24.51
C MET A 261 -4.59 6.84 25.92
N GLU A 262 -5.88 7.18 26.07
CA GLU A 262 -6.59 7.08 27.36
C GLU A 262 -6.77 5.65 27.83
N GLN A 263 -6.96 4.70 26.92
CA GLN A 263 -7.07 3.27 27.22
C GLN A 263 -5.79 2.67 27.82
N LYS A 264 -4.62 3.32 27.60
CA LYS A 264 -3.30 2.86 28.09
C LYS A 264 -2.98 1.40 27.71
N GLY A 265 -3.43 0.98 26.55
CA GLY A 265 -3.25 -0.35 26.01
C GLY A 265 -2.01 -0.51 25.13
N VAL A 266 -2.09 -1.41 24.16
CA VAL A 266 -0.99 -1.73 23.23
C VAL A 266 -0.59 -0.50 22.40
N TYR A 267 -1.58 0.29 21.94
CA TYR A 267 -1.33 1.51 21.19
C TYR A 267 -0.52 2.54 21.98
N ALA A 268 -0.94 2.81 23.23
CA ALA A 268 -0.26 3.76 24.11
C ALA A 268 1.17 3.30 24.41
N ALA A 269 1.36 2.00 24.70
CA ALA A 269 2.69 1.43 24.94
C ALA A 269 3.60 1.54 23.70
N LEU A 270 3.08 1.33 22.49
CA LEU A 270 3.83 1.55 21.24
C LEU A 270 4.23 3.03 21.07
N PHE A 271 3.32 3.95 21.37
CA PHE A 271 3.58 5.38 21.29
C PHE A 271 4.70 5.82 22.24
N GLU A 272 4.61 5.42 23.51
CA GLU A 272 5.61 5.76 24.55
C GLU A 272 6.99 5.22 24.17
N LYS A 273 7.06 3.96 23.71
CA LYS A 273 8.32 3.34 23.28
C LYS A 273 8.96 4.10 22.09
N GLN A 274 8.15 4.58 21.14
CA GLN A 274 8.66 5.30 19.97
C GLN A 274 9.10 6.72 20.31
N THR A 275 8.44 7.39 21.26
CA THR A 275 8.79 8.74 21.71
C THR A 275 10.09 8.71 22.52
N GLN A 276 10.26 7.78 23.44
CA GLN A 276 11.50 7.62 24.23
C GLN A 276 12.70 7.20 23.38
N GLY A 277 12.48 6.36 22.35
CA GLY A 277 13.53 5.97 21.40
C GLY A 277 13.99 7.10 20.47
N GLY A 278 13.14 8.09 20.22
CA GLY A 278 13.47 9.28 19.43
C GLY A 278 14.36 10.29 20.20
N GLU A 279 14.09 10.50 21.48
CA GLU A 279 14.87 11.41 22.32
C GLU A 279 16.31 10.93 22.56
N SER A 280 16.52 9.62 22.69
CA SER A 280 17.85 9.06 22.91
C SER A 280 18.81 9.16 21.70
N VAL A 281 18.28 9.37 20.49
CA VAL A 281 19.10 9.55 19.27
C VAL A 281 19.52 11.01 19.10
N GLU A 282 18.72 11.98 19.55
CA GLU A 282 19.06 13.40 19.46
C GLU A 282 20.10 13.82 20.55
N GLU A 283 20.08 13.23 21.75
CA GLU A 283 21.06 13.47 22.77
C GLU A 283 22.46 12.89 22.48
N SER A 284 22.55 11.86 21.61
CA SER A 284 23.85 11.27 21.25
C SER A 284 24.52 11.94 20.03
N ALA A 285 23.92 12.98 19.46
CA ALA A 285 24.41 13.72 18.29
C ALA A 285 24.95 15.14 18.64
N HIS A 286 25.17 15.44 19.93
CA HIS A 286 25.80 16.68 20.40
C HIS A 286 27.16 16.46 21.03
#